data_dd0a67835989ce9bb34c484f2ebae3b6
#
_entry.id   dd0a67835989ce9bb34c484f2ebae3b6
#
_cell.length_a   1.000
_cell.length_b   1.000
_cell.length_c   1.000
_cell.angle_alpha   90.00
_cell.angle_beta   90.00
_cell.angle_gamma   90.00
#
_symmetry.space_group_name_H-M   'P 1'
#
loop_
_entity.id
_entity.type
_entity.pdbx_description
1 polymer ?
#
loop_
_entity_poly.entity_id
_entity_poly.type
_entity_poly.pdbx_seq_one_letter_code
_entity_poly.pdbx_strand_id
1 'polypeptide(L)'
;MYRFRLLVLVALISFAFARSSFAQQKPPPAPGNDPLYMRVVATPYPPEAQILDGAGHRHSAYELYVTNFGKTPLKITKLDVQGKDDDKVVVNQPASGKQLAAMFVPATSGDASKPNDPSLKPGETGIFFIFADWIPDQGDPDTFETAITIEQHGERSGSGTIHAAALEINQDDPIVIRSPLRGKNWLAANGPSNTSAHRRAMLPINGQPHIGQRYAIDWIQLGGDGNSFTGDKRKNSNYHAWDQEIHAVANGKIVAVKDGIPENVPNSGKTAVPITYETLAGNHIIQDLGDGHFAAYAHLRPGTLKVKVGDTVHAGSVLAHLGNTGNSSEPHLHFQVCNAPSFPASEGLPFAIDKFTLQDYKIDKAQNGNQMLRVKSSHPVTKQEPMEDELDSF
;
A
#
# COMPACT_ATOMS: atom_id res chain seq x y z
N MET A 1 -42.08 35.98 -55.00
CA MET A 1 -41.76 36.51 -53.65
C MET A 1 -42.00 35.40 -52.63
N TYR A 2 -40.96 34.60 -52.30
CA TYR A 2 -41.02 33.61 -51.25
C TYR A 2 -40.07 34.02 -50.16
N ARG A 3 -40.58 34.32 -48.96
CA ARG A 3 -39.79 34.64 -47.75
C ARG A 3 -39.46 33.33 -47.06
N PHE A 4 -38.17 32.93 -47.02
CA PHE A 4 -37.66 31.90 -46.16
C PHE A 4 -37.46 32.45 -44.73
N ARG A 5 -38.19 31.89 -43.76
CA ARG A 5 -37.93 32.12 -42.35
C ARG A 5 -36.91 31.12 -41.85
N LEU A 6 -35.74 31.59 -41.47
CA LEU A 6 -34.68 30.82 -40.81
C LEU A 6 -35.07 30.66 -39.32
N LEU A 7 -35.38 29.42 -38.93
CA LEU A 7 -35.54 29.06 -37.52
C LEU A 7 -34.12 28.79 -36.97
N VAL A 8 -33.67 29.67 -36.04
CA VAL A 8 -32.46 29.43 -35.28
C VAL A 8 -32.85 28.59 -34.04
N LEU A 9 -32.44 27.34 -34.03
CA LEU A 9 -32.58 26.45 -32.87
C LEU A 9 -31.41 26.73 -31.91
N VAL A 10 -31.68 27.43 -30.81
CA VAL A 10 -30.74 27.66 -29.74
C VAL A 10 -30.74 26.40 -28.84
N ALA A 11 -29.77 25.53 -29.00
CA ALA A 11 -29.54 24.40 -28.07
C ALA A 11 -28.92 24.95 -26.79
N LEU A 12 -29.71 25.02 -25.73
CA LEU A 12 -29.22 25.26 -24.38
C LEU A 12 -28.48 24.00 -23.90
N ILE A 13 -27.16 24.04 -24.00
CA ILE A 13 -26.30 23.03 -23.34
C ILE A 13 -26.23 23.40 -21.85
N SER A 14 -27.02 22.70 -21.04
CA SER A 14 -26.92 22.76 -19.59
C SER A 14 -25.63 22.09 -19.16
N PHE A 15 -24.58 22.86 -18.90
CA PHE A 15 -23.42 22.38 -18.15
C PHE A 15 -23.86 22.08 -16.69
N ALA A 16 -24.08 20.81 -16.40
CA ALA A 16 -24.12 20.35 -15.02
C ALA A 16 -22.70 20.48 -14.45
N PHE A 17 -22.43 21.59 -13.77
CA PHE A 17 -21.28 21.65 -12.87
C PHE A 17 -21.56 20.64 -11.76
N ALA A 18 -20.84 19.49 -11.79
CA ALA A 18 -20.67 18.66 -10.63
C ALA A 18 -20.04 19.57 -9.55
N ARG A 19 -20.85 20.01 -8.61
CA ARG A 19 -20.35 20.64 -7.40
C ARG A 19 -19.65 19.52 -6.64
N SER A 20 -18.32 19.46 -6.73
CA SER A 20 -17.55 18.82 -5.69
C SER A 20 -17.97 19.50 -4.39
N SER A 21 -18.74 18.79 -3.60
CA SER A 21 -19.02 19.18 -2.23
C SER A 21 -17.70 19.10 -1.48
N PHE A 22 -16.99 20.22 -1.43
CA PHE A 22 -16.07 20.41 -0.32
C PHE A 22 -16.94 20.30 0.92
N ALA A 23 -16.94 19.15 1.57
CA ALA A 23 -17.48 19.01 2.90
C ALA A 23 -16.89 20.17 3.71
N GLN A 24 -17.72 21.06 4.21
CA GLN A 24 -17.25 22.12 5.09
C GLN A 24 -16.72 21.40 6.33
N GLN A 25 -15.39 21.21 6.38
CA GLN A 25 -14.76 20.74 7.60
C GLN A 25 -15.25 21.62 8.73
N LYS A 26 -15.88 20.99 9.71
CA LYS A 26 -16.31 21.67 10.93
C LYS A 26 -15.08 22.45 11.44
N PRO A 27 -15.15 23.76 11.66
CA PRO A 27 -13.98 24.51 12.10
C PRO A 27 -13.46 23.83 13.36
N PRO A 28 -12.13 23.66 13.49
CA PRO A 28 -11.55 23.07 14.69
C PRO A 28 -12.06 23.86 15.91
N PRO A 29 -12.29 23.21 17.05
CA PRO A 29 -12.68 23.88 18.26
C PRO A 29 -11.72 25.04 18.52
N ALA A 30 -12.27 26.20 18.91
CA ALA A 30 -11.44 27.36 19.26
C ALA A 30 -10.38 26.89 20.27
N PRO A 31 -9.11 27.32 20.14
CA PRO A 31 -8.09 26.96 21.10
C PRO A 31 -8.61 27.34 22.50
N GLY A 32 -8.83 26.30 23.32
CA GLY A 32 -9.16 26.50 24.73
C GLY A 32 -8.07 27.34 25.40
N ASN A 33 -8.27 27.76 26.64
CA ASN A 33 -7.25 28.46 27.46
C ASN A 33 -6.01 27.61 27.74
N ASP A 34 -5.49 26.89 26.72
CA ASP A 34 -4.32 26.06 26.83
C ASP A 34 -3.09 26.98 26.92
N PRO A 35 -2.35 26.96 28.02
CA PRO A 35 -1.18 27.82 28.20
C PRO A 35 -0.06 27.49 27.19
N LEU A 36 -0.14 26.36 26.50
CA LEU A 36 0.79 25.90 25.47
C LEU A 36 0.16 26.05 24.08
N TYR A 37 0.34 27.22 23.46
CA TYR A 37 0.04 27.39 22.06
C TYR A 37 1.03 26.59 21.21
N MET A 38 0.64 25.36 20.85
CA MET A 38 1.46 24.47 20.05
C MET A 38 1.33 24.83 18.58
N ARG A 39 2.41 25.25 17.95
CA ARG A 39 2.48 25.51 16.50
C ARG A 39 2.80 24.22 15.77
N VAL A 40 1.85 23.29 15.77
CA VAL A 40 1.98 21.99 15.11
C VAL A 40 0.84 21.86 14.13
N VAL A 41 1.15 21.39 12.92
CA VAL A 41 0.17 21.00 11.92
C VAL A 41 0.26 19.50 11.76
N ALA A 42 -0.86 18.82 11.80
CA ALA A 42 -0.99 17.39 11.57
C ALA A 42 -2.02 17.14 10.47
N THR A 43 -1.59 16.52 9.37
CA THR A 43 -2.40 16.31 8.17
C THR A 43 -2.33 14.85 7.76
N PRO A 44 -3.46 14.13 7.64
CA PRO A 44 -3.48 12.79 7.10
C PRO A 44 -3.26 12.80 5.58
N TYR A 45 -2.70 11.69 5.06
CA TYR A 45 -2.51 11.44 3.64
C TYR A 45 -2.64 9.93 3.34
N PRO A 46 -3.32 9.52 2.28
CA PRO A 46 -4.08 10.36 1.34
C PRO A 46 -5.23 11.10 2.04
N PRO A 47 -5.89 12.05 1.37
CA PRO A 47 -6.99 12.82 1.99
C PRO A 47 -8.23 11.96 2.29
N GLU A 48 -8.33 10.80 1.70
CA GLU A 48 -9.36 9.79 1.91
C GLU A 48 -8.67 8.42 1.96
N ALA A 49 -8.97 7.60 2.96
CA ALA A 49 -8.48 6.25 3.06
C ALA A 49 -9.57 5.23 2.69
N GLN A 50 -9.15 4.03 2.35
CA GLN A 50 -10.04 2.93 1.97
C GLN A 50 -9.98 1.82 3.01
N ILE A 51 -11.03 1.01 3.05
CA ILE A 51 -11.12 -0.18 3.87
C ILE A 51 -10.63 -1.37 3.05
N LEU A 52 -9.86 -2.26 3.66
CA LEU A 52 -9.53 -3.58 3.12
C LEU A 52 -9.94 -4.67 4.11
N ASP A 53 -10.38 -5.81 3.58
CA ASP A 53 -10.64 -7.02 4.34
C ASP A 53 -9.45 -7.97 4.23
N GLY A 54 -8.91 -8.42 5.36
CA GLY A 54 -7.81 -9.39 5.40
C GLY A 54 -7.70 -10.06 6.77
N ALA A 55 -7.27 -11.30 6.81
CA ALA A 55 -7.10 -12.08 8.05
C ALA A 55 -8.34 -12.10 8.98
N GLY A 56 -9.55 -11.93 8.43
CA GLY A 56 -10.80 -11.87 9.21
C GLY A 56 -11.05 -10.54 9.93
N HIS A 57 -10.23 -9.52 9.67
CA HIS A 57 -10.35 -8.16 10.18
C HIS A 57 -10.57 -7.18 9.05
N ARG A 58 -10.96 -5.95 9.40
CA ARG A 58 -10.93 -4.77 8.53
C ARG A 58 -9.76 -3.88 8.90
N HIS A 59 -9.17 -3.28 7.88
CA HIS A 59 -8.00 -2.44 8.04
C HIS A 59 -8.13 -1.18 7.21
N SER A 60 -7.42 -0.13 7.65
CA SER A 60 -7.22 1.08 6.83
C SER A 60 -5.81 1.60 7.05
N ALA A 61 -5.14 1.97 5.95
CA ALA A 61 -3.75 2.39 5.96
C ALA A 61 -3.61 3.83 5.45
N TYR A 62 -3.01 4.69 6.28
CA TYR A 62 -2.73 6.09 5.93
C TYR A 62 -1.52 6.63 6.68
N GLU A 63 -1.00 7.76 6.24
CA GLU A 63 0.09 8.48 6.87
C GLU A 63 -0.42 9.74 7.55
N LEU A 64 0.11 10.05 8.72
CA LEU A 64 -0.11 11.31 9.40
C LEU A 64 1.19 12.13 9.38
N TYR A 65 1.19 13.22 8.63
CA TYR A 65 2.31 14.17 8.56
C TYR A 65 2.18 15.17 9.70
N VAL A 66 3.19 15.23 10.57
CA VAL A 66 3.23 16.15 11.70
C VAL A 66 4.42 17.09 11.53
N THR A 67 4.15 18.40 11.44
CA THR A 67 5.18 19.43 11.25
C THR A 67 5.25 20.36 12.46
N ASN A 68 6.45 20.56 13.00
CA ASN A 68 6.71 21.51 14.06
C ASN A 68 6.98 22.92 13.50
N PHE A 69 5.99 23.79 13.49
CA PHE A 69 6.13 25.22 13.16
C PHE A 69 6.52 26.10 14.35
N GLY A 70 6.78 25.49 15.49
CA GLY A 70 7.25 26.17 16.71
C GLY A 70 8.70 26.59 16.64
N LYS A 71 9.16 27.22 17.70
CA LYS A 71 10.57 27.65 17.86
C LYS A 71 11.40 26.74 18.75
N THR A 72 10.77 25.76 19.37
CA THR A 72 11.39 24.81 20.31
C THR A 72 11.17 23.38 19.83
N PRO A 73 12.10 22.46 20.10
CA PRO A 73 11.88 21.04 19.88
C PRO A 73 10.67 20.51 20.64
N LEU A 74 9.99 19.55 20.06
CA LEU A 74 8.89 18.84 20.69
C LEU A 74 9.06 17.33 20.55
N LYS A 75 8.40 16.59 21.43
CA LYS A 75 8.32 15.14 21.39
C LYS A 75 6.86 14.72 21.38
N ILE A 76 6.48 13.90 20.40
CA ILE A 76 5.18 13.23 20.39
C ILE A 76 5.29 12.02 21.32
N THR A 77 4.40 11.91 22.31
CA THR A 77 4.45 10.86 23.33
C THR A 77 3.30 9.87 23.21
N LYS A 78 2.20 10.27 22.55
CA LYS A 78 1.04 9.43 22.32
C LYS A 78 0.27 9.84 21.07
N LEU A 79 -0.28 8.87 20.35
CA LEU A 79 -1.37 9.02 19.39
C LEU A 79 -2.58 8.28 19.94
N ASP A 80 -3.75 8.87 19.86
CA ASP A 80 -5.05 8.22 20.06
C ASP A 80 -5.79 8.27 18.73
N VAL A 81 -5.79 7.15 18.00
CA VAL A 81 -6.51 7.01 16.73
C VAL A 81 -7.90 6.48 17.02
N GLN A 82 -8.93 7.22 16.64
CA GLN A 82 -10.32 6.83 16.81
C GLN A 82 -11.03 6.82 15.46
N GLY A 83 -11.60 5.68 15.11
CA GLY A 83 -12.57 5.56 14.02
C GLY A 83 -13.97 5.81 14.55
N LYS A 84 -14.72 6.67 13.88
CA LYS A 84 -16.08 7.06 14.27
C LYS A 84 -17.07 6.76 13.17
N ASP A 85 -18.23 6.25 13.57
CA ASP A 85 -19.46 6.13 12.82
C ASP A 85 -20.41 7.18 13.41
N ASP A 86 -20.65 8.29 12.71
CA ASP A 86 -21.17 9.53 13.27
C ASP A 86 -20.36 9.99 14.51
N ASP A 87 -20.99 10.05 15.69
CA ASP A 87 -20.35 10.40 16.97
C ASP A 87 -19.91 9.16 17.79
N LYS A 88 -20.20 7.95 17.31
CA LYS A 88 -19.88 6.69 18.01
C LYS A 88 -18.46 6.23 17.65
N VAL A 89 -17.62 6.02 18.66
CA VAL A 89 -16.31 5.41 18.47
C VAL A 89 -16.48 3.90 18.25
N VAL A 90 -16.13 3.44 17.04
CA VAL A 90 -16.15 2.00 16.65
C VAL A 90 -14.73 1.41 16.59
N VAL A 91 -13.70 2.24 16.41
CA VAL A 91 -12.29 1.85 16.46
C VAL A 91 -11.58 2.72 17.48
N ASN A 92 -10.72 2.13 18.32
CA ASN A 92 -9.91 2.89 19.27
C ASN A 92 -8.53 2.25 19.42
N GLN A 93 -7.51 2.91 18.87
CA GLN A 93 -6.14 2.41 18.83
C GLN A 93 -5.15 3.45 19.37
N PRO A 94 -4.90 3.47 20.70
CA PRO A 94 -3.86 4.30 21.28
C PRO A 94 -2.48 3.72 20.99
N ALA A 95 -1.51 4.58 20.66
CA ALA A 95 -0.11 4.19 20.45
C ALA A 95 0.82 5.06 21.31
N SER A 96 1.76 4.44 22.03
CA SER A 96 2.78 5.12 22.82
C SER A 96 4.06 4.30 22.92
N GLY A 97 5.13 4.87 23.47
CA GLY A 97 6.38 4.17 23.71
C GLY A 97 6.95 3.48 22.47
N LYS A 98 7.24 2.19 22.55
CA LYS A 98 7.84 1.40 21.46
C LYS A 98 6.94 1.30 20.23
N GLN A 99 5.63 1.17 20.42
CA GLN A 99 4.67 1.11 19.32
C GLN A 99 4.66 2.42 18.53
N LEU A 100 4.59 3.55 19.23
CA LEU A 100 4.65 4.87 18.60
C LEU A 100 5.97 5.09 17.85
N ALA A 101 7.10 4.69 18.44
CA ALA A 101 8.42 4.78 17.81
C ALA A 101 8.53 3.92 16.52
N ALA A 102 7.87 2.77 16.50
CA ALA A 102 7.82 1.90 15.31
C ALA A 102 6.95 2.48 14.19
N MET A 103 5.97 3.32 14.51
CA MET A 103 5.12 4.00 13.52
C MET A 103 5.80 5.24 12.93
N PHE A 104 6.77 5.82 13.60
CA PHE A 104 7.33 7.13 13.29
C PHE A 104 8.56 7.04 12.36
N VAL A 105 8.60 7.93 11.35
CA VAL A 105 9.76 8.13 10.48
C VAL A 105 9.96 9.64 10.29
N PRO A 106 11.17 10.18 10.57
CA PRO A 106 11.49 11.55 10.18
C PRO A 106 11.44 11.69 8.66
N ALA A 107 10.82 12.76 8.15
CA ALA A 107 10.68 12.96 6.70
C ALA A 107 12.02 13.08 5.96
N THR A 108 13.09 13.44 6.67
CA THR A 108 14.46 13.57 6.14
C THR A 108 15.33 12.32 6.38
N SER A 109 14.79 11.29 6.99
CA SER A 109 15.54 10.06 7.32
C SER A 109 15.53 9.11 6.12
N GLY A 110 16.70 8.56 5.81
CA GLY A 110 16.84 7.54 4.78
C GLY A 110 16.49 6.10 5.22
N ASP A 111 16.24 5.85 6.51
CA ASP A 111 16.00 4.50 7.04
C ASP A 111 14.64 4.40 7.76
N ALA A 112 13.62 4.05 6.97
CA ALA A 112 12.26 3.84 7.47
C ALA A 112 12.06 2.47 8.16
N SER A 113 13.08 1.61 8.16
CA SER A 113 12.99 0.24 8.68
C SER A 113 13.19 0.12 10.19
N LYS A 114 13.62 1.19 10.85
CA LYS A 114 13.95 1.19 12.29
C LYS A 114 13.00 2.06 13.11
N PRO A 115 12.70 1.66 14.35
CA PRO A 115 12.02 2.55 15.29
C PRO A 115 12.83 3.84 15.50
N ASN A 116 12.15 4.98 15.44
CA ASN A 116 12.76 6.30 15.60
C ASN A 116 12.18 7.02 16.81
N ASP A 117 12.96 7.89 17.43
CA ASP A 117 12.43 8.78 18.48
C ASP A 117 11.50 9.82 17.84
N PRO A 118 10.21 9.89 18.26
CA PRO A 118 9.23 10.78 17.67
C PRO A 118 9.40 12.24 18.16
N SER A 119 10.61 12.76 18.00
CA SER A 119 10.98 14.14 18.33
C SER A 119 11.17 14.95 17.04
N LEU A 120 10.68 16.19 17.04
CA LEU A 120 10.76 17.11 15.92
C LEU A 120 11.40 18.42 16.34
N LYS A 121 12.48 18.82 15.68
CA LYS A 121 13.04 20.17 15.82
C LYS A 121 12.16 21.18 15.09
N PRO A 122 12.37 22.49 15.34
CA PRO A 122 11.72 23.54 14.58
C PRO A 122 11.88 23.35 13.07
N GLY A 123 10.76 23.38 12.33
CA GLY A 123 10.69 23.19 10.87
C GLY A 123 10.77 21.74 10.40
N GLU A 124 10.96 20.75 11.30
CA GLU A 124 10.97 19.34 10.92
C GLU A 124 9.55 18.78 10.78
N THR A 125 9.42 17.85 9.84
CA THR A 125 8.24 17.02 9.62
C THR A 125 8.56 15.57 9.95
N GLY A 126 7.67 14.91 10.66
CA GLY A 126 7.67 13.48 10.88
C GLY A 126 6.43 12.85 10.28
N ILE A 127 6.52 11.57 9.96
CA ILE A 127 5.45 10.79 9.34
C ILE A 127 5.14 9.63 10.27
N PHE A 128 3.88 9.53 10.69
CA PHE A 128 3.38 8.35 11.38
C PHE A 128 2.63 7.47 10.38
N PHE A 129 3.07 6.24 10.21
CA PHE A 129 2.39 5.24 9.43
C PHE A 129 1.33 4.57 10.29
N ILE A 130 0.07 4.83 9.99
CA ILE A 130 -1.08 4.29 10.72
C ILE A 130 -1.67 3.15 9.93
N PHE A 131 -1.85 2.01 10.59
CA PHE A 131 -2.54 0.84 10.09
C PHE A 131 -3.62 0.51 11.11
N ALA A 132 -4.82 1.04 10.86
CA ALA A 132 -5.96 0.80 11.72
C ALA A 132 -6.52 -0.61 11.49
N ASP A 133 -6.93 -1.27 12.57
CA ASP A 133 -7.41 -2.65 12.59
C ASP A 133 -8.66 -2.75 13.46
N TRP A 134 -9.72 -3.41 12.97
CA TRP A 134 -10.94 -3.64 13.74
C TRP A 134 -11.70 -4.87 13.27
N ILE A 135 -12.59 -5.38 14.13
CA ILE A 135 -13.46 -6.52 13.83
C ILE A 135 -14.68 -6.01 13.05
N PRO A 136 -15.10 -6.67 11.94
CA PRO A 136 -16.25 -6.25 11.13
C PRO A 136 -17.55 -6.02 11.93
N ASP A 137 -17.79 -6.81 12.97
CA ASP A 137 -18.99 -6.71 13.82
C ASP A 137 -19.10 -5.39 14.62
N GLN A 138 -18.03 -4.61 14.71
CA GLN A 138 -18.04 -3.31 15.39
C GLN A 138 -18.63 -2.20 14.53
N GLY A 139 -18.82 -2.43 13.24
CA GLY A 139 -19.18 -1.45 12.22
C GLY A 139 -17.96 -0.72 11.66
N ASP A 140 -18.14 -0.06 10.54
CA ASP A 140 -17.09 0.68 9.86
C ASP A 140 -17.11 2.14 10.28
N PRO A 141 -15.94 2.77 10.44
CA PRO A 141 -15.88 4.19 10.67
C PRO A 141 -16.13 4.98 9.39
N ASP A 142 -16.83 6.11 9.51
CA ASP A 142 -16.92 7.11 8.44
C ASP A 142 -15.67 7.98 8.39
N THR A 143 -15.03 8.17 9.56
CA THR A 143 -13.87 9.03 9.71
C THR A 143 -12.88 8.46 10.70
N PHE A 144 -11.59 8.80 10.53
CA PHE A 144 -10.58 8.67 11.59
C PHE A 144 -10.20 10.04 12.13
N GLU A 145 -10.26 10.17 13.44
CA GLU A 145 -9.73 11.30 14.19
C GLU A 145 -8.49 10.87 14.98
N THR A 146 -7.46 11.71 14.98
CA THR A 146 -6.23 11.42 15.72
C THR A 146 -5.92 12.54 16.69
N ALA A 147 -5.93 12.22 17.99
CA ALA A 147 -5.42 13.11 19.04
C ALA A 147 -3.95 12.82 19.27
N ILE A 148 -3.13 13.86 19.33
CA ILE A 148 -1.67 13.81 19.42
C ILE A 148 -1.23 14.47 20.71
N THR A 149 -0.68 13.71 21.64
CA THR A 149 -0.10 14.24 22.88
C THR A 149 1.37 14.61 22.62
N ILE A 150 1.71 15.83 22.96
CA ILE A 150 3.00 16.44 22.68
C ILE A 150 3.61 16.96 24.00
N GLU A 151 4.88 16.69 24.21
CA GLU A 151 5.71 17.34 25.21
C GLU A 151 6.64 18.36 24.54
N GLN A 152 6.70 19.54 25.10
CA GLN A 152 7.59 20.60 24.64
C GLN A 152 8.58 20.96 25.78
N HIS A 153 9.84 21.10 25.39
CA HIS A 153 10.93 21.44 26.31
C HIS A 153 11.55 22.80 25.95
N GLY A 154 11.83 23.63 26.92
CA GLY A 154 12.42 24.96 26.70
C GLY A 154 11.84 26.01 27.65
N GLU A 155 11.81 27.29 27.22
CA GLU A 155 11.29 28.40 28.03
C GLU A 155 9.80 28.24 28.40
N ARG A 156 9.05 27.48 27.65
CA ARG A 156 7.67 27.06 27.92
C ARG A 156 7.61 25.55 27.87
N SER A 157 7.97 24.90 28.94
CA SER A 157 7.87 23.45 29.08
C SER A 157 6.47 23.03 29.50
N GLY A 158 5.99 21.93 28.96
CA GLY A 158 4.70 21.35 29.31
C GLY A 158 4.23 20.29 28.33
N SER A 159 3.09 19.70 28.60
CA SER A 159 2.41 18.73 27.74
C SER A 159 1.03 19.25 27.34
N GLY A 160 0.62 18.96 26.13
CA GLY A 160 -0.71 19.29 25.62
C GLY A 160 -1.13 18.31 24.52
N THR A 161 -2.40 18.35 24.16
CA THR A 161 -2.96 17.52 23.11
C THR A 161 -3.49 18.40 21.98
N ILE A 162 -3.16 18.06 20.75
CA ILE A 162 -3.76 18.65 19.54
C ILE A 162 -4.54 17.57 18.81
N HIS A 163 -5.45 17.99 17.92
CA HIS A 163 -6.17 17.08 17.04
C HIS A 163 -5.71 17.31 15.59
N ALA A 164 -5.41 16.22 14.90
CA ALA A 164 -5.20 16.26 13.47
C ALA A 164 -6.50 16.58 12.72
N ALA A 165 -6.40 16.97 11.46
CA ALA A 165 -7.56 16.98 10.57
C ALA A 165 -8.19 15.57 10.53
N ALA A 166 -9.52 15.51 10.49
CA ALA A 166 -10.22 14.25 10.30
C ALA A 166 -9.88 13.67 8.92
N LEU A 167 -9.78 12.36 8.84
CA LEU A 167 -9.60 11.61 7.60
C LEU A 167 -10.91 10.93 7.25
N GLU A 168 -11.44 11.24 6.08
CA GLU A 168 -12.63 10.57 5.54
C GLU A 168 -12.30 9.14 5.11
N ILE A 169 -13.25 8.23 5.27
CA ILE A 169 -13.14 6.84 4.85
C ILE A 169 -14.05 6.58 3.67
N ASN A 170 -13.47 6.14 2.58
CA ASN A 170 -14.23 5.65 1.43
C ASN A 170 -14.88 4.31 1.79
N GLN A 171 -16.21 4.28 1.68
CA GLN A 171 -17.05 3.12 2.01
C GLN A 171 -17.22 2.15 0.82
N ASP A 172 -16.63 2.47 -0.35
CA ASP A 172 -16.69 1.59 -1.50
C ASP A 172 -15.85 0.32 -1.25
N ASP A 173 -16.39 -0.83 -1.63
CA ASP A 173 -15.66 -2.10 -1.54
C ASP A 173 -14.41 -2.05 -2.44
N PRO A 174 -13.28 -2.64 -2.02
CA PRO A 174 -12.10 -2.80 -2.86
C PRO A 174 -12.43 -3.56 -4.14
N ILE A 175 -11.69 -3.26 -5.22
CA ILE A 175 -11.84 -4.01 -6.46
C ILE A 175 -11.57 -5.50 -6.25
N VAL A 176 -12.49 -6.35 -6.74
CA VAL A 176 -12.31 -7.80 -6.68
C VAL A 176 -11.63 -8.30 -7.95
N ILE A 177 -10.50 -8.97 -7.78
CA ILE A 177 -9.66 -9.51 -8.86
C ILE A 177 -9.48 -11.02 -8.71
N ARG A 178 -9.02 -11.68 -9.79
CA ARG A 178 -8.51 -13.06 -9.69
C ARG A 178 -7.05 -13.06 -9.27
N SER A 179 -6.58 -14.18 -8.71
CA SER A 179 -5.16 -14.34 -8.44
C SER A 179 -4.33 -14.23 -9.73
N PRO A 180 -3.20 -13.49 -9.71
CA PRO A 180 -2.23 -13.47 -10.82
C PRO A 180 -1.44 -14.77 -10.97
N LEU A 181 -1.51 -15.67 -9.98
CA LEU A 181 -0.72 -16.87 -9.85
C LEU A 181 -1.58 -18.13 -9.78
N ARG A 182 -0.95 -19.30 -9.91
CA ARG A 182 -1.55 -20.61 -9.75
C ARG A 182 -0.67 -21.49 -8.87
N GLY A 183 -1.27 -22.53 -8.27
CA GLY A 183 -0.53 -23.52 -7.50
C GLY A 183 -0.52 -23.25 -6.00
N LYS A 184 0.49 -23.78 -5.31
CA LYS A 184 0.51 -23.85 -3.84
C LYS A 184 1.72 -23.12 -3.26
N ASN A 185 1.61 -22.84 -1.95
CA ASN A 185 2.69 -22.35 -1.10
C ASN A 185 3.25 -21.01 -1.55
N TRP A 186 2.38 -20.09 -1.94
CA TRP A 186 2.74 -18.71 -2.22
C TRP A 186 2.71 -17.89 -0.92
N LEU A 187 3.88 -17.44 -0.49
CA LEU A 187 4.05 -16.54 0.66
C LEU A 187 3.81 -15.11 0.22
N ALA A 188 2.89 -14.41 0.89
CA ALA A 188 2.63 -12.99 0.73
C ALA A 188 3.69 -12.16 1.49
N ALA A 189 4.93 -12.13 0.97
CA ALA A 189 6.00 -11.35 1.58
C ALA A 189 5.79 -9.85 1.32
N ASN A 190 6.21 -9.00 2.26
CA ASN A 190 6.01 -7.54 2.21
C ASN A 190 4.54 -7.13 1.93
N GLY A 191 3.59 -7.99 2.27
CA GLY A 191 2.16 -7.75 2.11
C GLY A 191 1.65 -6.61 2.98
N PRO A 192 0.34 -6.30 2.94
CA PRO A 192 -0.24 -5.22 3.73
C PRO A 192 0.01 -5.41 5.22
N SER A 193 0.77 -4.49 5.81
CA SER A 193 1.03 -4.39 7.25
C SER A 193 1.64 -3.03 7.59
N ASN A 194 1.76 -2.71 8.88
CA ASN A 194 2.42 -1.45 9.27
C ASN A 194 3.96 -1.54 9.24
N THR A 195 4.53 -2.73 9.12
CA THR A 195 5.99 -3.01 9.11
C THR A 195 6.55 -3.31 7.73
N SER A 196 5.70 -3.56 6.77
CA SER A 196 6.06 -3.87 5.39
C SER A 196 7.00 -2.83 4.77
N ALA A 197 8.02 -3.29 4.06
CA ALA A 197 8.92 -2.41 3.31
C ALA A 197 8.17 -1.63 2.23
N HIS A 198 7.17 -2.22 1.59
CA HIS A 198 6.31 -1.57 0.60
C HIS A 198 5.54 -0.40 1.20
N ARG A 199 5.01 -0.59 2.41
CA ARG A 199 4.27 0.44 3.14
C ARG A 199 5.13 1.67 3.45
N ARG A 200 6.45 1.49 3.57
CA ARG A 200 7.44 2.53 3.89
C ARG A 200 8.10 3.15 2.66
N ALA A 201 7.80 2.64 1.46
CA ALA A 201 8.41 3.08 0.20
C ALA A 201 7.74 4.34 -0.36
N MET A 202 7.76 5.43 0.40
CA MET A 202 7.27 6.74 -0.06
C MET A 202 8.26 7.38 -1.02
N LEU A 203 7.77 7.80 -2.19
CA LEU A 203 8.54 8.48 -3.22
C LEU A 203 8.01 9.90 -3.44
N PRO A 204 8.81 10.95 -3.19
CA PRO A 204 8.42 12.31 -3.53
C PRO A 204 8.63 12.54 -5.04
N ILE A 205 7.53 12.63 -5.79
CA ILE A 205 7.56 12.82 -7.24
C ILE A 205 6.72 14.06 -7.59
N ASN A 206 7.27 14.98 -8.35
CA ASN A 206 6.60 16.22 -8.76
C ASN A 206 6.00 17.02 -7.60
N GLY A 207 6.66 17.01 -6.43
CA GLY A 207 6.23 17.75 -5.25
C GLY A 207 5.08 17.11 -4.46
N GLN A 208 4.71 15.87 -4.79
CA GLN A 208 3.71 15.09 -4.06
C GLN A 208 4.35 13.81 -3.50
N PRO A 209 3.97 13.37 -2.29
CA PRO A 209 4.32 12.05 -1.81
C PRO A 209 3.50 10.98 -2.54
N HIS A 210 4.12 9.86 -2.86
CA HIS A 210 3.45 8.70 -3.45
C HIS A 210 3.86 7.42 -2.73
N ILE A 211 2.89 6.59 -2.38
CA ILE A 211 3.11 5.22 -1.89
C ILE A 211 2.33 4.26 -2.79
N GLY A 212 2.81 4.08 -4.03
CA GLY A 212 2.20 3.17 -5.01
C GLY A 212 2.16 1.72 -4.53
N GLN A 213 3.08 1.36 -3.63
CA GLN A 213 3.21 0.02 -3.07
C GLN A 213 2.47 -0.17 -1.72
N ARG A 214 1.54 0.74 -1.33
CA ARG A 214 0.86 0.72 -0.01
C ARG A 214 0.24 -0.64 0.35
N TYR A 215 -0.31 -1.32 -0.66
CA TYR A 215 -0.98 -2.62 -0.56
C TYR A 215 -0.33 -3.68 -1.47
N ALA A 216 0.93 -3.46 -1.88
CA ALA A 216 1.63 -4.40 -2.73
C ALA A 216 2.03 -5.68 -2.00
N ILE A 217 2.13 -6.76 -2.74
CA ILE A 217 2.57 -8.07 -2.25
C ILE A 217 3.71 -8.58 -3.14
N ASP A 218 4.78 -9.08 -2.50
CA ASP A 218 5.84 -9.85 -3.14
C ASP A 218 5.54 -11.35 -2.98
N TRP A 219 5.11 -11.99 -4.06
CA TRP A 219 4.75 -13.40 -4.05
C TRP A 219 5.98 -14.28 -4.22
N ILE A 220 6.38 -14.97 -3.15
CA ILE A 220 7.48 -15.92 -3.11
C ILE A 220 6.91 -17.33 -3.01
N GLN A 221 7.33 -18.26 -3.88
CA GLN A 221 6.89 -19.65 -3.77
C GLN A 221 7.83 -20.47 -2.89
N LEU A 222 7.27 -21.15 -1.87
CA LEU A 222 8.03 -22.00 -0.95
C LEU A 222 8.00 -23.47 -1.36
N GLY A 223 9.15 -24.13 -1.27
CA GLY A 223 9.27 -25.57 -1.37
C GLY A 223 8.82 -26.31 -0.11
N GLY A 224 8.80 -27.64 -0.16
CA GLY A 224 8.44 -28.47 0.97
C GLY A 224 9.41 -28.36 2.18
N ASP A 225 10.55 -27.76 2.00
CA ASP A 225 11.51 -27.42 3.06
C ASP A 225 11.34 -26.01 3.62
N GLY A 226 10.36 -25.24 3.09
CA GLY A 226 10.12 -23.88 3.50
C GLY A 226 11.12 -22.85 2.97
N ASN A 227 12.00 -23.25 2.04
CA ASN A 227 12.89 -22.33 1.34
C ASN A 227 12.26 -21.91 0.00
N SER A 228 12.65 -20.72 -0.48
CA SER A 228 12.24 -20.24 -1.82
C SER A 228 12.99 -20.90 -2.97
N PHE A 229 14.06 -21.66 -2.69
CA PHE A 229 14.92 -22.29 -3.69
C PHE A 229 15.41 -23.68 -3.26
N THR A 230 15.91 -24.46 -4.24
CA THR A 230 16.59 -25.74 -4.02
C THR A 230 17.95 -25.72 -4.70
N GLY A 231 19.01 -26.00 -3.95
CA GLY A 231 20.41 -26.05 -4.47
C GLY A 231 21.11 -24.69 -4.39
N ASP A 232 21.74 -24.25 -5.48
CA ASP A 232 22.54 -23.02 -5.51
C ASP A 232 21.64 -21.77 -5.53
N LYS A 233 21.62 -21.04 -4.43
CA LYS A 233 20.82 -19.80 -4.26
C LYS A 233 21.23 -18.63 -5.17
N ARG A 234 22.30 -18.75 -5.93
CA ARG A 234 22.76 -17.74 -6.88
C ARG A 234 22.25 -17.97 -8.31
N LYS A 235 21.42 -18.97 -8.51
CA LYS A 235 20.82 -19.30 -9.81
C LYS A 235 19.32 -19.08 -9.77
N ASN A 236 18.81 -18.19 -10.63
CA ASN A 236 17.35 -17.92 -10.74
C ASN A 236 16.57 -19.21 -10.97
N SER A 237 17.05 -20.11 -11.83
CA SER A 237 16.39 -21.39 -12.16
C SER A 237 16.28 -22.38 -11.00
N ASN A 238 16.88 -22.10 -9.85
CA ASN A 238 16.76 -22.92 -8.64
C ASN A 238 15.63 -22.42 -7.70
N TYR A 239 15.00 -21.28 -8.01
CA TYR A 239 13.89 -20.74 -7.23
C TYR A 239 12.58 -21.31 -7.72
N HIS A 240 11.69 -21.67 -6.78
CA HIS A 240 10.39 -22.28 -7.10
C HIS A 240 9.47 -21.32 -7.85
N ALA A 241 9.54 -20.02 -7.56
CA ALA A 241 8.77 -18.99 -8.23
C ALA A 241 9.26 -18.70 -9.66
N TRP A 242 10.55 -18.97 -9.97
CA TRP A 242 11.12 -18.59 -11.25
C TRP A 242 10.45 -19.32 -12.41
N ASP A 243 10.16 -18.58 -13.48
CA ASP A 243 9.53 -19.07 -14.71
C ASP A 243 8.05 -19.52 -14.55
N GLN A 244 7.42 -19.24 -13.41
CA GLN A 244 5.98 -19.47 -13.23
C GLN A 244 5.18 -18.50 -14.12
N GLU A 245 4.06 -18.99 -14.65
CA GLU A 245 3.16 -18.15 -15.45
C GLU A 245 2.46 -17.09 -14.61
N ILE A 246 2.38 -15.87 -15.15
CA ILE A 246 1.65 -14.75 -14.58
C ILE A 246 0.41 -14.50 -15.41
N HIS A 247 -0.72 -14.37 -14.75
CA HIS A 247 -2.04 -14.26 -15.38
C HIS A 247 -2.68 -12.90 -15.17
N ALA A 248 -3.44 -12.43 -16.18
CA ALA A 248 -4.27 -11.25 -16.06
C ALA A 248 -5.32 -11.44 -14.93
N VAL A 249 -5.39 -10.50 -14.01
CA VAL A 249 -6.26 -10.59 -12.83
C VAL A 249 -7.73 -10.27 -13.14
N ALA A 250 -7.99 -9.57 -14.24
CA ALA A 250 -9.32 -9.19 -14.71
C ALA A 250 -9.34 -9.05 -16.24
N ASN A 251 -10.50 -8.78 -16.80
CA ASN A 251 -10.57 -8.25 -18.16
C ASN A 251 -10.03 -6.83 -18.17
N GLY A 252 -9.34 -6.42 -19.24
CA GLY A 252 -8.81 -5.06 -19.29
C GLY A 252 -7.89 -4.83 -20.46
N LYS A 253 -7.21 -3.70 -20.47
CA LYS A 253 -6.33 -3.26 -21.55
C LYS A 253 -4.91 -3.08 -21.02
N ILE A 254 -3.92 -3.52 -21.79
CA ILE A 254 -2.50 -3.29 -21.46
C ILE A 254 -2.14 -1.84 -21.81
N VAL A 255 -1.70 -1.08 -20.82
CA VAL A 255 -1.39 0.35 -20.97
C VAL A 255 0.10 0.67 -20.86
N ALA A 256 0.90 -0.22 -20.22
CA ALA A 256 2.33 -0.11 -20.22
C ALA A 256 3.01 -1.48 -20.28
N VAL A 257 4.15 -1.54 -20.94
CA VAL A 257 5.02 -2.73 -21.04
C VAL A 257 6.46 -2.29 -21.07
N LYS A 258 7.29 -2.92 -20.27
CA LYS A 258 8.76 -2.81 -20.28
C LYS A 258 9.35 -4.21 -20.37
N ASP A 259 10.25 -4.42 -21.32
CA ASP A 259 11.02 -5.67 -21.47
C ASP A 259 12.48 -5.36 -21.77
N GLY A 260 13.34 -6.38 -21.72
CA GLY A 260 14.76 -6.31 -22.10
C GLY A 260 15.70 -5.92 -20.95
N ILE A 261 15.23 -5.70 -19.72
CA ILE A 261 16.10 -5.55 -18.55
C ILE A 261 16.62 -6.97 -18.17
N PRO A 262 17.94 -7.17 -18.06
CA PRO A 262 18.50 -8.48 -17.69
C PRO A 262 18.19 -8.87 -16.25
N GLU A 263 18.12 -10.17 -15.97
CA GLU A 263 17.91 -10.69 -14.62
C GLU A 263 19.11 -10.42 -13.70
N ASN A 264 18.83 -10.18 -12.44
CA ASN A 264 19.81 -10.13 -11.37
C ASN A 264 20.34 -11.52 -11.06
N VAL A 265 21.55 -11.57 -10.49
CA VAL A 265 22.04 -12.77 -9.81
C VAL A 265 21.44 -12.78 -8.41
N PRO A 266 20.62 -13.78 -8.04
CA PRO A 266 19.96 -13.78 -6.74
C PRO A 266 20.95 -13.69 -5.57
N ASN A 267 20.55 -13.00 -4.51
CA ASN A 267 21.33 -12.86 -3.27
C ASN A 267 22.78 -12.35 -3.49
N SER A 268 23.03 -11.63 -4.57
CA SER A 268 24.35 -11.04 -4.85
C SER A 268 24.58 -9.70 -4.15
N GLY A 269 23.52 -9.07 -3.67
CA GLY A 269 23.54 -7.69 -3.18
C GLY A 269 23.75 -6.65 -4.30
N LYS A 270 23.59 -7.06 -5.57
CA LYS A 270 23.76 -6.18 -6.74
C LYS A 270 22.63 -6.41 -7.74
N THR A 271 22.21 -5.33 -8.38
CA THR A 271 21.27 -5.36 -9.51
C THR A 271 22.01 -5.37 -10.84
N ALA A 272 21.42 -5.96 -11.87
CA ALA A 272 22.02 -6.07 -13.21
C ALA A 272 22.08 -4.71 -13.93
N VAL A 273 21.23 -3.75 -13.53
CA VAL A 273 21.21 -2.37 -14.00
C VAL A 273 21.10 -1.42 -12.80
N PRO A 274 21.54 -0.15 -12.93
CA PRO A 274 21.29 0.87 -11.91
C PRO A 274 19.78 1.01 -11.64
N ILE A 275 19.39 1.20 -10.39
CA ILE A 275 17.99 1.41 -10.01
C ILE A 275 17.66 2.90 -10.14
N THR A 276 16.67 3.18 -10.98
CA THR A 276 16.07 4.48 -11.24
C THR A 276 14.54 4.32 -11.23
N TYR A 277 13.80 5.41 -11.36
CA TYR A 277 12.33 5.34 -11.51
C TYR A 277 11.89 4.48 -12.71
N GLU A 278 12.72 4.38 -13.76
CA GLU A 278 12.41 3.58 -14.96
C GLU A 278 12.77 2.11 -14.83
N THR A 279 13.71 1.77 -13.94
CA THR A 279 14.24 0.40 -13.82
C THR A 279 13.85 -0.31 -12.53
N LEU A 280 13.26 0.41 -11.55
CA LEU A 280 12.93 -0.18 -10.25
C LEU A 280 11.95 -1.36 -10.36
N ALA A 281 10.94 -1.27 -11.20
CA ALA A 281 9.98 -2.36 -11.44
C ALA A 281 10.54 -3.49 -12.33
N GLY A 282 11.77 -3.33 -12.87
CA GLY A 282 12.31 -4.29 -13.83
C GLY A 282 11.48 -4.38 -15.11
N ASN A 283 11.42 -5.56 -15.71
CA ASN A 283 10.45 -5.84 -16.75
C ASN A 283 9.07 -5.93 -16.12
N HIS A 284 8.10 -5.24 -16.70
CA HIS A 284 6.78 -5.12 -16.08
C HIS A 284 5.68 -4.92 -17.11
N ILE A 285 4.46 -5.18 -16.66
CA ILE A 285 3.21 -4.92 -17.38
C ILE A 285 2.30 -4.11 -16.48
N ILE A 286 1.60 -3.11 -17.03
CA ILE A 286 0.49 -2.43 -16.35
C ILE A 286 -0.77 -2.67 -17.16
N GLN A 287 -1.80 -3.20 -16.49
CA GLN A 287 -3.12 -3.48 -17.02
C GLN A 287 -4.12 -2.49 -16.44
N ASP A 288 -4.86 -1.80 -17.30
CA ASP A 288 -6.01 -0.98 -16.94
C ASP A 288 -7.22 -1.90 -16.69
N LEU A 289 -7.76 -1.84 -15.48
CA LEU A 289 -8.92 -2.63 -15.05
C LEU A 289 -10.24 -1.86 -15.17
N GLY A 290 -10.19 -0.58 -15.57
CA GLY A 290 -11.30 0.36 -15.55
C GLY A 290 -11.44 1.11 -14.23
N ASP A 291 -12.31 2.13 -14.21
CA ASP A 291 -12.69 2.93 -13.04
C ASP A 291 -11.50 3.47 -12.22
N GLY A 292 -10.38 3.79 -12.92
CA GLY A 292 -9.19 4.33 -12.27
C GLY A 292 -8.31 3.29 -11.55
N HIS A 293 -8.55 1.99 -11.76
CA HIS A 293 -7.74 0.92 -11.20
C HIS A 293 -6.75 0.35 -12.21
N PHE A 294 -5.51 0.18 -11.81
CA PHE A 294 -4.43 -0.36 -12.63
C PHE A 294 -3.69 -1.47 -11.88
N ALA A 295 -3.63 -2.67 -12.47
CA ALA A 295 -2.82 -3.76 -11.95
C ALA A 295 -1.41 -3.70 -12.52
N ALA A 296 -0.38 -3.71 -11.66
CA ALA A 296 1.02 -3.74 -12.05
C ALA A 296 1.66 -5.08 -11.66
N TYR A 297 2.33 -5.70 -12.65
CA TYR A 297 3.04 -6.97 -12.53
C TYR A 297 4.52 -6.68 -12.80
N ALA A 298 5.38 -6.84 -11.80
CA ALA A 298 6.78 -6.44 -11.92
C ALA A 298 7.77 -7.59 -11.73
N HIS A 299 9.06 -7.30 -12.00
CA HIS A 299 10.22 -8.20 -11.92
C HIS A 299 10.15 -9.38 -12.90
N LEU A 300 9.44 -9.21 -14.03
CA LEU A 300 9.18 -10.25 -15.02
C LEU A 300 10.46 -10.74 -15.70
N ARG A 301 10.44 -12.00 -16.15
CA ARG A 301 11.53 -12.62 -16.90
C ARG A 301 11.66 -12.00 -18.30
N PRO A 302 12.86 -11.56 -18.74
CA PRO A 302 13.05 -10.93 -20.03
C PRO A 302 12.69 -11.87 -21.18
N GLY A 303 12.05 -11.32 -22.21
CA GLY A 303 11.67 -12.03 -23.43
C GLY A 303 10.51 -13.01 -23.28
N THR A 304 9.80 -12.98 -22.14
CA THR A 304 8.64 -13.86 -21.91
C THR A 304 7.29 -13.14 -22.02
N LEU A 305 7.28 -11.84 -22.18
CA LEU A 305 6.07 -11.03 -22.25
C LEU A 305 5.25 -11.44 -23.49
N LYS A 306 3.97 -11.78 -23.28
CA LYS A 306 3.03 -12.26 -24.32
C LYS A 306 2.15 -11.16 -24.89
N VAL A 307 2.22 -9.96 -24.31
CA VAL A 307 1.34 -8.83 -24.62
C VAL A 307 2.12 -7.56 -24.94
N LYS A 308 1.48 -6.62 -25.62
CA LYS A 308 1.99 -5.28 -25.92
C LYS A 308 0.96 -4.21 -25.54
N VAL A 309 1.41 -2.98 -25.47
CA VAL A 309 0.53 -1.82 -25.21
C VAL A 309 -0.58 -1.79 -26.27
N GLY A 310 -1.81 -1.63 -25.79
CA GLY A 310 -3.03 -1.59 -26.58
C GLY A 310 -3.78 -2.93 -26.67
N ASP A 311 -3.16 -4.05 -26.30
CA ASP A 311 -3.84 -5.35 -26.30
C ASP A 311 -4.96 -5.38 -25.25
N THR A 312 -6.08 -6.03 -25.61
CA THR A 312 -7.14 -6.38 -24.66
C THR A 312 -6.90 -7.81 -24.18
N VAL A 313 -6.97 -8.00 -22.88
CA VAL A 313 -6.78 -9.30 -22.23
C VAL A 313 -8.00 -9.70 -21.43
N HIS A 314 -8.18 -11.01 -21.28
CA HIS A 314 -9.23 -11.58 -20.42
C HIS A 314 -8.63 -12.13 -19.13
N ALA A 315 -9.42 -12.09 -18.06
CA ALA A 315 -9.05 -12.67 -16.78
C ALA A 315 -8.54 -14.11 -16.93
N GLY A 316 -7.33 -14.38 -16.43
CA GLY A 316 -6.67 -15.69 -16.56
C GLY A 316 -5.81 -15.86 -17.82
N SER A 317 -5.75 -14.89 -18.75
CA SER A 317 -4.80 -14.92 -19.88
C SER A 317 -3.37 -14.87 -19.36
N VAL A 318 -2.46 -15.67 -19.93
CA VAL A 318 -1.03 -15.64 -19.59
C VAL A 318 -0.43 -14.34 -20.15
N LEU A 319 0.18 -13.54 -19.26
CA LEU A 319 0.80 -12.26 -19.61
C LEU A 319 2.31 -12.37 -19.81
N ALA A 320 2.99 -13.12 -18.97
CA ALA A 320 4.44 -13.25 -18.92
C ALA A 320 4.83 -14.42 -18.00
N HIS A 321 6.14 -14.57 -17.78
CA HIS A 321 6.69 -15.44 -16.75
C HIS A 321 7.43 -14.63 -15.67
N LEU A 322 7.41 -15.15 -14.45
CA LEU A 322 8.05 -14.58 -13.28
C LEU A 322 9.57 -14.66 -13.41
N GLY A 323 10.26 -13.58 -13.07
CA GLY A 323 11.71 -13.45 -13.15
C GLY A 323 12.33 -12.76 -11.93
N ASN A 324 13.50 -12.11 -12.15
CA ASN A 324 14.26 -11.42 -11.12
C ASN A 324 14.94 -10.17 -11.69
N THR A 325 14.17 -9.20 -12.17
CA THR A 325 14.69 -8.00 -12.83
C THR A 325 14.39 -6.73 -12.03
N GLY A 326 15.20 -5.67 -12.21
CA GLY A 326 15.01 -4.41 -11.51
C GLY A 326 15.44 -4.44 -10.04
N ASN A 327 14.69 -3.79 -9.15
CA ASN A 327 14.96 -3.76 -7.71
C ASN A 327 14.45 -5.03 -7.01
N SER A 328 15.06 -6.15 -7.33
CA SER A 328 14.69 -7.47 -6.83
C SER A 328 15.91 -8.23 -6.36
N SER A 329 15.82 -8.92 -5.23
CA SER A 329 16.91 -9.73 -4.65
C SER A 329 16.84 -11.21 -5.01
N GLU A 330 15.65 -11.73 -5.34
CA GLU A 330 15.39 -13.11 -5.73
C GLU A 330 14.11 -13.19 -6.59
N PRO A 331 13.90 -14.27 -7.35
CA PRO A 331 12.68 -14.45 -8.15
C PRO A 331 11.42 -14.40 -7.32
N HIS A 332 10.55 -13.41 -7.60
CA HIS A 332 9.23 -13.23 -7.02
C HIS A 332 8.35 -12.40 -7.97
N LEU A 333 7.05 -12.45 -7.78
CA LEU A 333 6.14 -11.53 -8.43
C LEU A 333 5.83 -10.38 -7.45
N HIS A 334 6.29 -9.17 -7.78
CA HIS A 334 5.72 -7.99 -7.17
C HIS A 334 4.40 -7.64 -7.87
N PHE A 335 3.32 -7.58 -7.10
CA PHE A 335 1.98 -7.26 -7.59
C PHE A 335 1.37 -6.13 -6.76
N GLN A 336 0.75 -5.16 -7.43
CA GLN A 336 -0.02 -4.08 -6.80
C GLN A 336 -1.19 -3.66 -7.65
N VAL A 337 -2.22 -3.11 -7.01
CA VAL A 337 -3.25 -2.29 -7.66
C VAL A 337 -3.02 -0.84 -7.28
N CYS A 338 -3.16 0.08 -8.24
CA CYS A 338 -2.92 1.51 -8.00
C CYS A 338 -3.84 2.39 -8.84
N ASN A 339 -3.86 3.68 -8.54
CA ASN A 339 -4.79 4.66 -9.14
C ASN A 339 -4.28 5.32 -10.42
N ALA A 340 -3.09 4.97 -10.90
CA ALA A 340 -2.50 5.53 -12.13
C ALA A 340 -1.62 4.50 -12.85
N PRO A 341 -1.44 4.62 -14.19
CA PRO A 341 -0.62 3.70 -14.98
C PRO A 341 0.89 4.00 -14.81
N SER A 342 1.34 4.15 -13.58
CA SER A 342 2.72 4.45 -13.22
C SER A 342 3.11 3.67 -11.98
N PHE A 343 4.19 2.90 -12.05
CA PHE A 343 4.67 2.14 -10.91
C PHE A 343 5.11 3.04 -9.74
N PRO A 344 5.93 4.10 -9.95
CA PRO A 344 6.40 4.94 -8.84
C PRO A 344 5.51 6.14 -8.51
N ALA A 345 4.78 6.69 -9.50
CA ALA A 345 3.99 7.92 -9.36
C ALA A 345 2.49 7.61 -9.33
N SER A 346 2.09 6.80 -8.38
CA SER A 346 0.70 6.39 -8.13
C SER A 346 0.48 6.20 -6.63
N GLU A 347 -0.77 6.12 -6.22
CA GLU A 347 -1.17 5.63 -4.89
C GLU A 347 -1.62 4.18 -5.00
N GLY A 348 -1.14 3.34 -4.08
CA GLY A 348 -1.61 1.98 -3.94
C GLY A 348 -3.05 1.96 -3.46
N LEU A 349 -3.86 1.15 -4.12
CA LEU A 349 -5.25 0.90 -3.76
C LEU A 349 -5.38 -0.52 -3.20
N PRO A 350 -6.23 -0.73 -2.18
CA PRO A 350 -6.53 -2.07 -1.71
C PRO A 350 -7.28 -2.85 -2.79
N PHE A 351 -7.13 -4.16 -2.78
CA PHE A 351 -7.82 -5.07 -3.67
C PHE A 351 -8.22 -6.34 -2.93
N ALA A 352 -9.20 -7.06 -3.43
CA ALA A 352 -9.58 -8.34 -2.88
C ALA A 352 -9.41 -9.44 -3.94
N ILE A 353 -8.82 -10.57 -3.58
CA ILE A 353 -8.78 -11.76 -4.45
C ILE A 353 -10.12 -12.48 -4.33
N ASP A 354 -10.73 -12.83 -5.46
CA ASP A 354 -12.07 -13.45 -5.54
C ASP A 354 -12.16 -14.71 -4.68
N LYS A 355 -11.11 -15.54 -4.69
CA LYS A 355 -10.99 -16.73 -3.86
C LYS A 355 -9.56 -17.25 -3.81
N PHE A 356 -9.15 -17.76 -2.67
CA PHE A 356 -7.89 -18.47 -2.46
C PHE A 356 -8.05 -19.44 -1.26
N THR A 357 -7.00 -20.23 -1.02
CA THR A 357 -6.92 -21.09 0.16
C THR A 357 -5.82 -20.59 1.06
N LEU A 358 -6.16 -20.08 2.23
CA LEU A 358 -5.20 -19.68 3.26
C LEU A 358 -4.74 -20.93 4.01
N GLN A 359 -3.42 -21.04 4.21
CA GLN A 359 -2.75 -22.16 4.85
C GLN A 359 -2.14 -21.73 6.19
N ASP A 360 -2.63 -22.30 7.30
CA ASP A 360 -1.95 -22.19 8.59
C ASP A 360 -0.68 -23.05 8.55
N TYR A 361 0.48 -22.42 8.57
CA TYR A 361 1.74 -23.09 8.37
C TYR A 361 2.77 -22.79 9.48
N LYS A 362 3.79 -23.61 9.52
CA LYS A 362 5.02 -23.36 10.24
C LYS A 362 6.21 -23.98 9.50
N ILE A 363 7.39 -23.44 9.76
CA ILE A 363 8.64 -24.04 9.29
C ILE A 363 9.30 -24.70 10.49
N ASP A 364 9.23 -26.04 10.53
CA ASP A 364 9.88 -26.86 11.55
C ASP A 364 11.36 -27.01 11.23
N LYS A 365 12.23 -26.90 12.25
CA LYS A 365 13.64 -27.23 12.15
C LYS A 365 13.86 -28.62 12.76
N ALA A 366 14.28 -29.58 11.92
CA ALA A 366 14.64 -30.90 12.38
C ALA A 366 16.00 -30.88 13.13
N GLN A 367 16.28 -31.90 13.95
CA GLN A 367 17.54 -32.02 14.72
C GLN A 367 18.79 -32.05 13.84
N ASN A 368 18.68 -32.49 12.61
CA ASN A 368 19.76 -32.52 11.61
C ASN A 368 19.96 -31.17 10.89
N GLY A 369 19.23 -30.11 11.29
CA GLY A 369 19.30 -28.78 10.69
C GLY A 369 18.43 -28.60 9.43
N ASN A 370 17.80 -29.66 8.92
CA ASN A 370 16.85 -29.55 7.80
C ASN A 370 15.59 -28.79 8.24
N GLN A 371 15.04 -28.04 7.33
CA GLN A 371 13.75 -27.36 7.51
C GLN A 371 12.65 -28.14 6.79
N MET A 372 11.41 -27.98 7.25
CA MET A 372 10.24 -28.56 6.63
C MET A 372 9.07 -27.59 6.77
N LEU A 373 8.47 -27.25 5.66
CA LEU A 373 7.20 -26.53 5.62
C LEU A 373 6.09 -27.51 6.02
N ARG A 374 5.40 -27.19 7.08
CA ARG A 374 4.26 -27.99 7.56
C ARG A 374 3.01 -27.16 7.57
N VAL A 375 2.08 -27.48 6.69
CA VAL A 375 0.72 -26.93 6.70
C VAL A 375 -0.10 -27.72 7.74
N LYS A 376 -0.63 -27.02 8.73
CA LYS A 376 -1.42 -27.59 9.82
C LYS A 376 -2.88 -27.71 9.45
N SER A 377 -3.41 -26.65 8.83
CA SER A 377 -4.77 -26.56 8.34
C SER A 377 -4.84 -25.65 7.13
N SER A 378 -5.91 -25.72 6.39
CA SER A 378 -6.19 -24.79 5.29
C SER A 378 -7.69 -24.57 5.21
N HIS A 379 -8.08 -23.35 4.82
CA HIS A 379 -9.49 -23.00 4.65
C HIS A 379 -9.67 -22.06 3.46
N PRO A 380 -10.81 -22.15 2.77
CA PRO A 380 -11.11 -21.24 1.68
C PRO A 380 -11.38 -19.82 2.20
N VAL A 381 -10.85 -18.84 1.47
CA VAL A 381 -11.07 -17.42 1.70
C VAL A 381 -11.63 -16.81 0.42
N THR A 382 -12.54 -15.85 0.56
CA THR A 382 -13.16 -15.17 -0.56
C THR A 382 -13.20 -13.66 -0.32
N LYS A 383 -12.90 -12.90 -1.35
CA LYS A 383 -12.95 -11.43 -1.35
C LYS A 383 -12.17 -10.80 -0.18
N GLN A 384 -10.96 -11.27 0.03
CA GLN A 384 -10.00 -10.66 0.96
C GLN A 384 -8.68 -10.39 0.28
N GLU A 385 -7.92 -9.47 0.82
CA GLU A 385 -6.53 -9.22 0.43
C GLU A 385 -5.63 -10.10 1.30
N PRO A 386 -4.70 -10.87 0.71
CA PRO A 386 -3.70 -11.60 1.49
C PRO A 386 -2.80 -10.65 2.27
N MET A 387 -2.64 -10.91 3.57
CA MET A 387 -1.86 -10.08 4.48
C MET A 387 -0.39 -10.53 4.53
N GLU A 388 0.48 -9.67 5.09
CA GLU A 388 1.90 -9.99 5.24
C GLU A 388 2.11 -11.33 5.95
N ASP A 389 3.01 -12.16 5.40
CA ASP A 389 3.38 -13.49 5.88
C ASP A 389 2.28 -14.57 5.79
N GLU A 390 1.16 -14.32 5.12
CA GLU A 390 0.20 -15.39 4.79
C GLU A 390 0.77 -16.34 3.73
N LEU A 391 0.39 -17.62 3.82
CA LEU A 391 0.76 -18.65 2.86
C LEU A 391 -0.49 -19.12 2.11
N ASP A 392 -0.51 -18.93 0.81
CA ASP A 392 -1.69 -19.07 -0.01
C ASP A 392 -1.56 -20.14 -1.10
N SER A 393 -2.70 -20.59 -1.57
CA SER A 393 -2.83 -21.47 -2.74
C SER A 393 -3.96 -20.99 -3.63
N PHE A 394 -3.71 -20.97 -4.95
CA PHE A 394 -4.61 -20.44 -5.97
C PHE A 394 -5.05 -21.48 -7.01
#